data_8d8a946797e57c890481614a4b511feb
#
_entry.id   8d8a946797e57c890481614a4b511feb
#
_cell.length_a   1.000
_cell.length_b   1.000
_cell.length_c   1.000
_cell.angle_alpha   90.00
_cell.angle_beta   90.00
_cell.angle_gamma   90.00
#
_symmetry.space_group_name_H-M   'P 1'
#
loop_
_entity.id
_entity.type
_entity.pdbx_description
1 polymer ?
#
loop_
_entity_poly.entity_id
_entity_poly.type
_entity_poly.pdbx_seq_one_letter_code
_entity_poly.pdbx_strand_id
1 'polypeptide(L)'
;MKNILLLLLLNSTFIFSQDIVVPVDTIVKTFHETTIKGKKIKYTAETGMQPVWDNDGKPIASLFYTYYKRNLPKDSDVKESHRPIIISFNGGPGSGSLWMHIGYTGPRVLKIDDEGFPIQPYGMKTNPYSIIDAADIVFV
;
A
#
# COMPACT_ATOMS: atom_id res chain seq x y z
N MET A 1 16.14 -52.62 -15.27
CA MET A 1 15.45 -51.80 -14.28
C MET A 1 16.41 -50.93 -13.43
N LYS A 2 17.61 -51.41 -13.01
CA LYS A 2 18.56 -50.60 -12.24
C LYS A 2 19.06 -49.31 -12.97
N ASN A 3 19.21 -49.37 -14.30
CA ASN A 3 19.74 -48.24 -15.08
C ASN A 3 18.70 -47.09 -15.31
N ILE A 4 17.40 -47.41 -15.26
CA ILE A 4 16.31 -46.43 -15.38
C ILE A 4 16.20 -45.59 -14.09
N LEU A 5 16.43 -46.20 -12.93
CA LEU A 5 16.42 -45.51 -11.65
C LEU A 5 17.58 -44.53 -11.52
N LEU A 6 18.75 -44.85 -12.08
CA LEU A 6 19.91 -43.98 -12.11
C LEU A 6 19.69 -42.75 -13.03
N LEU A 7 19.01 -42.94 -14.17
CA LEU A 7 18.65 -41.85 -15.08
C LEU A 7 17.63 -40.88 -14.45
N LEU A 8 16.69 -41.37 -13.65
CA LEU A 8 15.71 -40.53 -12.92
C LEU A 8 16.38 -39.72 -11.81
N LEU A 9 17.40 -40.26 -11.14
CA LEU A 9 18.16 -39.53 -10.11
C LEU A 9 19.05 -38.42 -10.70
N LEU A 10 19.57 -38.58 -11.94
CA LEU A 10 20.37 -37.56 -12.62
C LEU A 10 19.53 -36.35 -13.12
N ASN A 11 18.19 -36.52 -13.32
CA ASN A 11 17.33 -35.41 -13.75
C ASN A 11 16.83 -34.51 -12.62
N SER A 12 17.07 -34.86 -11.35
CA SER A 12 16.56 -34.06 -10.20
C SER A 12 17.50 -32.94 -9.75
N THR A 13 18.62 -32.68 -10.43
CA THR A 13 19.62 -31.71 -9.97
C THR A 13 19.62 -30.36 -10.66
N PHE A 14 18.69 -30.07 -11.58
CA PHE A 14 18.58 -28.75 -12.18
C PHE A 14 17.41 -27.94 -11.55
N ILE A 15 17.53 -27.67 -10.24
CA ILE A 15 16.78 -26.59 -9.64
C ILE A 15 17.56 -25.31 -9.95
N PHE A 16 17.22 -24.63 -11.04
CA PHE A 16 17.66 -23.26 -11.27
C PHE A 16 17.00 -22.39 -10.22
N SER A 17 17.76 -21.97 -9.23
CA SER A 17 17.38 -20.83 -8.41
C SER A 17 17.26 -19.63 -9.33
N GLN A 18 16.05 -19.18 -9.63
CA GLN A 18 15.86 -17.92 -10.32
C GLN A 18 16.21 -16.81 -9.33
N ASP A 19 17.12 -15.93 -9.72
CA ASP A 19 17.36 -14.71 -8.97
C ASP A 19 16.05 -13.94 -8.85
N ILE A 20 15.60 -13.72 -7.63
CA ILE A 20 14.39 -12.91 -7.36
C ILE A 20 14.75 -11.46 -7.69
N VAL A 21 14.21 -10.96 -8.78
CA VAL A 21 14.29 -9.52 -9.10
C VAL A 21 13.32 -8.78 -8.16
N VAL A 22 13.87 -8.10 -7.18
CA VAL A 22 13.09 -7.25 -6.27
C VAL A 22 12.79 -5.94 -6.99
N PRO A 23 11.50 -5.56 -7.22
CA PRO A 23 11.16 -4.28 -7.81
C PRO A 23 11.66 -3.14 -6.92
N VAL A 24 12.38 -2.20 -7.50
CA VAL A 24 12.90 -1.01 -6.82
C VAL A 24 12.42 0.25 -7.56
N ASP A 25 12.18 1.33 -6.80
CA ASP A 25 11.97 2.70 -7.30
C ASP A 25 10.81 2.92 -8.29
N THR A 26 9.77 2.08 -8.27
CA THR A 26 8.55 2.38 -9.02
C THR A 26 7.61 3.19 -8.14
N ILE A 27 7.44 4.48 -8.46
CA ILE A 27 6.54 5.38 -7.74
C ILE A 27 5.55 6.02 -8.71
N VAL A 28 4.26 5.92 -8.38
CA VAL A 28 3.17 6.60 -9.10
C VAL A 28 2.53 7.62 -8.19
N LYS A 29 2.41 8.87 -8.65
CA LYS A 29 1.78 9.98 -7.92
C LYS A 29 0.55 10.48 -8.67
N THR A 30 -0.53 10.67 -7.92
CA THR A 30 -1.77 11.26 -8.44
C THR A 30 -2.29 12.34 -7.47
N PHE A 31 -3.01 13.34 -8.01
CA PHE A 31 -3.51 14.47 -7.25
C PHE A 31 -5.04 14.39 -7.16
N HIS A 32 -5.56 14.59 -5.97
CA HIS A 32 -6.96 14.42 -5.66
C HIS A 32 -7.50 15.53 -4.76
N GLU A 33 -8.83 15.62 -4.72
CA GLU A 33 -9.56 16.44 -3.77
C GLU A 33 -10.65 15.59 -3.10
N THR A 34 -10.89 15.85 -1.84
CA THR A 34 -11.98 15.22 -1.08
C THR A 34 -12.61 16.26 -0.13
N THR A 35 -13.79 15.95 0.41
CA THR A 35 -14.44 16.79 1.41
C THR A 35 -14.54 16.03 2.72
N ILE A 36 -13.94 16.59 3.78
CA ILE A 36 -13.94 16.00 5.13
C ILE A 36 -14.48 17.05 6.09
N LYS A 37 -15.50 16.70 6.86
CA LYS A 37 -16.17 17.61 7.81
C LYS A 37 -16.57 18.96 7.16
N GLY A 38 -17.04 18.91 5.92
CA GLY A 38 -17.43 20.09 5.14
C GLY A 38 -16.28 20.91 4.54
N LYS A 39 -15.02 20.55 4.76
CA LYS A 39 -13.84 21.25 4.23
C LYS A 39 -13.26 20.50 3.05
N LYS A 40 -12.97 21.23 1.96
CA LYS A 40 -12.24 20.69 0.81
C LYS A 40 -10.78 20.49 1.17
N ILE A 41 -10.27 19.28 0.94
CA ILE A 41 -8.90 18.88 1.22
C ILE A 41 -8.28 18.35 -0.06
N LYS A 42 -7.21 19.01 -0.51
CA LYS A 42 -6.36 18.51 -1.59
C LYS A 42 -5.32 17.58 -1.02
N TYR A 43 -5.04 16.49 -1.72
CA TYR A 43 -4.04 15.53 -1.32
C TYR A 43 -3.36 14.87 -2.51
N THR A 44 -2.16 14.39 -2.27
CA THR A 44 -1.40 13.54 -3.19
C THR A 44 -1.52 12.10 -2.71
N ALA A 45 -1.90 11.20 -3.61
CA ALA A 45 -1.74 9.76 -3.41
C ALA A 45 -0.48 9.30 -4.12
N GLU A 46 0.38 8.64 -3.40
CA GLU A 46 1.61 8.05 -3.90
C GLU A 46 1.58 6.55 -3.64
N THR A 47 1.83 5.75 -4.66
CA THR A 47 1.91 4.29 -4.54
C THR A 47 3.24 3.84 -5.09
N GLY A 48 3.92 2.98 -4.37
CA GLY A 48 5.25 2.54 -4.76
C GLY A 48 5.69 1.27 -4.07
N MET A 49 6.93 0.92 -4.38
CA MET A 49 7.63 -0.23 -3.80
C MET A 49 8.83 0.30 -3.01
N GLN A 50 8.85 0.05 -1.71
CA GLN A 50 9.96 0.38 -0.84
C GLN A 50 10.88 -0.84 -0.70
N PRO A 51 12.08 -0.82 -1.27
CA PRO A 51 13.02 -1.91 -1.10
C PRO A 51 13.54 -2.00 0.34
N VAL A 52 13.79 -3.21 0.77
CA VAL A 52 14.44 -3.54 2.05
C VAL A 52 15.80 -4.16 1.72
N TRP A 53 16.84 -3.65 2.35
CA TRP A 53 18.22 -4.08 2.11
C TRP A 53 18.75 -4.88 3.31
N ASP A 54 19.65 -5.82 3.03
CA ASP A 54 20.47 -6.45 4.05
C ASP A 54 21.63 -5.55 4.50
N ASN A 55 22.48 -6.08 5.39
CA ASN A 55 23.63 -5.33 5.92
C ASN A 55 24.71 -5.03 4.86
N ASP A 56 24.70 -5.75 3.75
CA ASP A 56 25.64 -5.59 2.63
C ASP A 56 25.09 -4.66 1.54
N GLY A 57 23.88 -4.10 1.75
CA GLY A 57 23.21 -3.21 0.81
C GLY A 57 22.56 -3.94 -0.37
N LYS A 58 22.35 -5.24 -0.28
CA LYS A 58 21.64 -6.03 -1.29
C LYS A 58 20.12 -5.98 -1.01
N PRO A 59 19.27 -5.68 -2.01
CA PRO A 59 17.81 -5.72 -1.81
C PRO A 59 17.37 -7.18 -1.62
N ILE A 60 16.66 -7.43 -0.50
CA ILE A 60 16.17 -8.76 -0.09
C ILE A 60 14.67 -8.88 -0.10
N ALA A 61 13.96 -7.75 -0.08
CA ALA A 61 12.51 -7.68 -0.13
C ALA A 61 12.06 -6.33 -0.69
N SER A 62 10.77 -6.22 -1.00
CA SER A 62 10.13 -4.97 -1.37
C SER A 62 8.77 -4.89 -0.72
N LEU A 63 8.47 -3.77 -0.08
CA LEU A 63 7.19 -3.48 0.56
C LEU A 63 6.36 -2.60 -0.35
N PHE A 64 5.19 -3.07 -0.75
CA PHE A 64 4.21 -2.24 -1.44
C PHE A 64 3.60 -1.27 -0.43
N TYR A 65 3.51 0.03 -0.80
CA TYR A 65 2.87 1.03 0.04
C TYR A 65 1.94 1.93 -0.75
N THR A 66 0.97 2.51 -0.05
CA THR A 66 0.17 3.65 -0.52
C THR A 66 0.25 4.76 0.52
N TYR A 67 0.72 5.93 0.10
CA TYR A 67 0.90 7.11 0.95
C TYR A 67 -0.07 8.21 0.52
N TYR A 68 -0.81 8.74 1.46
CA TYR A 68 -1.68 9.91 1.28
C TYR A 68 -1.12 11.09 2.06
N LYS A 69 -0.71 12.10 1.32
CA LYS A 69 -0.18 13.36 1.86
C LYS A 69 -1.18 14.49 1.62
N ARG A 70 -1.58 15.20 2.66
CA ARG A 70 -2.39 16.42 2.50
C ARG A 70 -1.53 17.53 1.90
N ASN A 71 -2.03 18.16 0.85
CA ASN A 71 -1.43 19.36 0.26
C ASN A 71 -1.98 20.59 0.99
N LEU A 72 -1.14 21.23 1.79
CA LEU A 72 -1.53 22.41 2.55
C LEU A 72 -1.60 23.65 1.63
N PRO A 73 -2.52 24.61 1.88
CA PRO A 73 -2.49 25.92 1.26
C PRO A 73 -1.17 26.66 1.59
N LYS A 74 -0.76 27.56 0.71
CA LYS A 74 0.50 28.34 0.90
C LYS A 74 0.45 29.26 2.14
N ASP A 75 -0.74 29.67 2.53
CA ASP A 75 -1.05 30.53 3.68
C ASP A 75 -1.43 29.73 4.94
N SER A 76 -1.13 28.45 4.96
CA SER A 76 -1.41 27.58 6.10
C SER A 76 -0.51 27.90 7.29
N ASP A 77 -1.12 28.06 8.47
CA ASP A 77 -0.38 28.19 9.73
C ASP A 77 0.40 26.92 10.12
N VAL A 78 0.01 25.79 9.57
CA VAL A 78 0.67 24.49 9.79
C VAL A 78 1.72 24.25 8.70
N LYS A 79 2.96 24.01 9.10
CA LYS A 79 4.02 23.60 8.17
C LYS A 79 3.86 22.10 7.82
N GLU A 80 4.15 21.74 6.58
CA GLU A 80 4.13 20.33 6.12
C GLU A 80 5.01 19.43 7.01
N SER A 81 6.19 19.93 7.43
CA SER A 81 7.12 19.21 8.29
C SER A 81 6.60 18.93 9.71
N HIS A 82 5.52 19.59 10.12
CA HIS A 82 4.91 19.40 11.44
C HIS A 82 3.66 18.52 11.38
N ARG A 83 3.30 18.01 10.21
CA ARG A 83 2.18 17.09 10.12
C ARG A 83 2.60 15.70 10.62
N PRO A 84 1.82 15.07 11.49
CA PRO A 84 2.08 13.70 11.92
C PRO A 84 1.89 12.74 10.73
N ILE A 85 2.64 11.63 10.76
CA ILE A 85 2.48 10.52 9.83
C ILE A 85 1.99 9.30 10.61
N ILE A 86 0.95 8.66 10.10
CA ILE A 86 0.43 7.40 10.62
C ILE A 86 0.85 6.29 9.65
N ILE A 87 1.58 5.30 10.16
CA ILE A 87 1.89 4.09 9.41
C ILE A 87 0.87 3.04 9.83
N SER A 88 0.07 2.59 8.87
CA SER A 88 -0.99 1.62 9.07
C SER A 88 -0.64 0.31 8.38
N PHE A 89 -0.65 -0.76 9.13
CA PHE A 89 -0.45 -2.11 8.64
C PHE A 89 -1.43 -3.06 9.31
N ASN A 90 -1.83 -4.11 8.61
CA ASN A 90 -2.75 -5.11 9.14
C ASN A 90 -1.97 -6.16 9.94
N GLY A 91 -2.61 -6.72 10.96
CA GLY A 91 -2.07 -7.83 11.72
C GLY A 91 -2.47 -9.18 11.12
N GLY A 92 -1.82 -10.25 11.61
CA GLY A 92 -2.02 -11.63 11.15
C GLY A 92 -1.07 -11.97 9.99
N PRO A 93 -0.48 -13.18 9.97
CA PRO A 93 0.47 -13.55 8.92
C PRO A 93 -0.16 -13.46 7.53
N GLY A 94 0.45 -12.67 6.62
CA GLY A 94 0.05 -12.55 5.24
C GLY A 94 -1.20 -11.69 4.97
N SER A 95 -1.70 -10.94 5.93
CA SER A 95 -2.86 -10.06 5.75
C SER A 95 -2.44 -8.67 5.26
N GLY A 96 -2.86 -8.28 4.06
CA GLY A 96 -2.66 -6.93 3.55
C GLY A 96 -3.52 -5.88 4.26
N SER A 97 -3.09 -4.61 4.22
CA SER A 97 -3.76 -3.47 4.89
C SER A 97 -5.06 -3.01 4.20
N LEU A 98 -5.67 -3.86 3.38
CA LEU A 98 -6.83 -3.53 2.55
C LEU A 98 -7.98 -2.91 3.35
N TRP A 99 -8.38 -3.55 4.46
CA TRP A 99 -9.49 -3.07 5.29
C TRP A 99 -9.17 -1.78 6.01
N MET A 100 -7.95 -1.64 6.53
CA MET A 100 -7.50 -0.38 7.13
C MET A 100 -7.49 0.75 6.09
N HIS A 101 -7.09 0.46 4.86
CA HIS A 101 -6.95 1.41 3.76
C HIS A 101 -8.30 1.84 3.19
N ILE A 102 -8.97 0.93 2.47
CA ILE A 102 -10.20 1.23 1.72
C ILE A 102 -11.49 0.84 2.44
N GLY A 103 -11.36 0.20 3.61
CA GLY A 103 -12.51 -0.10 4.46
C GLY A 103 -12.98 1.14 5.23
N TYR A 104 -12.08 1.89 5.89
CA TYR A 104 -12.52 2.99 6.76
C TYR A 104 -11.55 4.18 6.97
N THR A 105 -10.22 4.09 6.85
CA THR A 105 -9.33 5.22 7.22
C THR A 105 -8.84 6.04 6.04
N GLY A 106 -8.76 5.47 4.85
CA GLY A 106 -8.32 6.16 3.64
C GLY A 106 -9.28 7.29 3.23
N PRO A 107 -8.85 8.18 2.31
CA PRO A 107 -9.70 9.28 1.81
C PRO A 107 -10.87 8.80 0.93
N ARG A 108 -10.80 7.57 0.46
CA ARG A 108 -11.86 6.88 -0.27
C ARG A 108 -12.11 5.50 0.35
N VAL A 109 -13.36 5.09 0.40
CA VAL A 109 -13.78 3.80 0.95
C VAL A 109 -14.68 3.06 -0.02
N LEU A 110 -14.76 1.75 0.12
CA LEU A 110 -15.65 0.90 -0.66
C LEU A 110 -17.12 1.32 -0.47
N LYS A 111 -17.92 1.16 -1.52
CA LYS A 111 -19.39 1.23 -1.42
C LYS A 111 -19.89 -0.10 -0.90
N ILE A 112 -20.12 -0.16 0.40
CA ILE A 112 -20.70 -1.30 1.10
C ILE A 112 -21.92 -0.84 1.89
N ASP A 113 -22.87 -1.75 2.16
CA ASP A 113 -23.97 -1.55 3.10
C ASP A 113 -23.54 -1.73 4.57
N ASP A 114 -24.49 -1.63 5.48
CA ASP A 114 -24.23 -1.72 6.92
C ASP A 114 -23.81 -3.15 7.34
N GLU A 115 -24.15 -4.16 6.56
CA GLU A 115 -23.75 -5.56 6.75
C GLU A 115 -22.39 -5.88 6.13
N GLY A 116 -21.81 -4.95 5.33
CA GLY A 116 -20.50 -5.10 4.71
C GLY A 116 -20.54 -5.68 3.29
N PHE A 117 -21.72 -5.82 2.67
CA PHE A 117 -21.84 -6.30 1.29
C PHE A 117 -21.67 -5.17 0.28
N PRO A 118 -21.04 -5.45 -0.88
CA PRO A 118 -20.83 -4.42 -1.90
C PRO A 118 -22.15 -4.00 -2.58
N ILE A 119 -22.34 -2.67 -2.68
CA ILE A 119 -23.52 -2.05 -3.31
C ILE A 119 -23.24 -1.77 -4.80
N GLN A 120 -24.18 -2.12 -5.66
CA GLN A 120 -24.10 -1.80 -7.10
C GLN A 120 -24.50 -0.33 -7.37
N PRO A 121 -23.89 0.34 -8.38
CA PRO A 121 -22.70 -0.10 -9.10
C PRO A 121 -21.48 -0.14 -8.19
N TYR A 122 -20.70 -1.23 -8.29
CA TYR A 122 -19.51 -1.41 -7.47
C TYR A 122 -18.52 -0.26 -7.64
N GLY A 123 -17.85 0.11 -6.58
CA GLY A 123 -16.87 1.19 -6.63
C GLY A 123 -16.53 1.76 -5.27
N MET A 124 -15.95 2.96 -5.30
CA MET A 124 -15.52 3.67 -4.11
C MET A 124 -16.30 4.99 -3.95
N LYS A 125 -16.48 5.41 -2.72
CA LYS A 125 -17.06 6.71 -2.34
C LYS A 125 -16.05 7.53 -1.56
N THR A 126 -16.27 8.84 -1.49
CA THR A 126 -15.52 9.72 -0.58
C THR A 126 -15.74 9.28 0.86
N ASN A 127 -14.66 9.29 1.65
CA ASN A 127 -14.73 9.04 3.08
C ASN A 127 -14.78 10.38 3.85
N PRO A 128 -15.93 10.78 4.39
CA PRO A 128 -16.04 12.03 5.15
C PRO A 128 -15.38 11.96 6.54
N TYR A 129 -14.98 10.77 6.96
CA TYR A 129 -14.35 10.49 8.25
C TYR A 129 -12.86 10.15 8.14
N SER A 130 -12.27 10.31 6.94
CA SER A 130 -10.85 10.07 6.77
C SER A 130 -10.01 10.96 7.68
N ILE A 131 -8.96 10.38 8.24
CA ILE A 131 -8.04 11.08 9.15
C ILE A 131 -7.01 11.96 8.42
N ILE A 132 -7.05 12.03 7.09
CA ILE A 132 -6.11 12.87 6.30
C ILE A 132 -6.24 14.37 6.62
N ASP A 133 -7.33 14.81 7.24
CA ASP A 133 -7.47 16.17 7.73
C ASP A 133 -6.50 16.47 8.90
N ALA A 134 -6.12 15.47 9.68
CA ALA A 134 -5.25 15.59 10.85
C ALA A 134 -3.83 15.09 10.62
N ALA A 135 -3.65 13.99 9.89
CA ALA A 135 -2.37 13.31 9.69
C ALA A 135 -2.20 12.84 8.24
N ASP A 136 -0.97 12.69 7.79
CA ASP A 136 -0.65 11.95 6.58
C ASP A 136 -0.63 10.45 6.89
N ILE A 137 -0.93 9.57 5.90
CA ILE A 137 -1.14 8.15 6.16
C ILE A 137 -0.36 7.31 5.16
N VAL A 138 0.37 6.32 5.66
CA VAL A 138 1.00 5.27 4.86
C VAL A 138 0.35 3.94 5.19
N PHE A 139 -0.10 3.21 4.18
CA PHE A 139 -0.59 1.83 4.27
C PHE A 139 0.47 0.89 3.67
N VAL A 140 0.81 -0.16 4.41
CA VAL A 140 1.82 -1.16 4.03
C VAL A 140 1.22 -2.55 4.00
#